data_85a5569a05eac3aa4df6b639b16ef3a1
#
_entry.id   85a5569a05eac3aa4df6b639b16ef3a1
#
_cell.length_a   1.000
_cell.length_b   1.000
_cell.length_c   1.000
_cell.angle_alpha   90.00
_cell.angle_beta   90.00
_cell.angle_gamma   90.00
#
_symmetry.space_group_name_H-M   'P 1'
#
loop_
_entity.id
_entity.type
_entity.pdbx_description
1 polymer ?
#
loop_
_entity_poly.entity_id
_entity_poly.type
_entity_poly.pdbx_seq_one_letter_code
_entity_poly.pdbx_strand_id
1 'polypeptide(L)'
;MNRIDDLIANPGIYYDSEAINGFIKYCENELTLTDGSDLNLLDSFKLWAEQIFGWYYFVERSVFEPSPNGHGGKYVTKTIKKRLINKQYLIVARGAAKSMYMSCIQSYFLNIDTSTTQQMTCAPTMLQAGEVINPIKTSIARARGPLFQFLTEGSLQNTTGSRANRQKLTPTKKGIQNFLTNSIIEVIPMSIDKIQGRKDKVA
;
A
#
# COMPACT_ATOMS: atom_id res chain seq x y z
N MET A 1 2.48 3.70 -33.11
CA MET A 1 2.33 2.36 -32.53
C MET A 1 2.09 2.57 -31.04
N ASN A 2 0.98 2.09 -30.53
CA ASN A 2 0.57 2.40 -29.16
C ASN A 2 1.23 1.34 -28.25
N ARG A 3 2.08 1.75 -27.33
CA ARG A 3 2.83 0.86 -26.41
C ARG A 3 1.92 -0.11 -25.61
N ILE A 4 0.65 0.25 -25.46
CA ILE A 4 -0.38 -0.57 -24.81
C ILE A 4 -0.78 -1.75 -25.70
N ASP A 5 -0.92 -1.54 -27.01
CA ASP A 5 -1.29 -2.61 -27.95
C ASP A 5 -0.19 -3.68 -28.04
N ASP A 6 1.08 -3.27 -27.95
CA ASP A 6 2.23 -4.19 -27.89
C ASP A 6 2.24 -5.01 -26.59
N LEU A 7 1.78 -4.42 -25.46
CA LEU A 7 1.65 -5.13 -24.20
C LEU A 7 0.52 -6.15 -24.23
N ILE A 8 -0.63 -5.79 -24.81
CA ILE A 8 -1.80 -6.68 -24.95
C ILE A 8 -1.46 -7.88 -25.86
N ALA A 9 -0.63 -7.67 -26.89
CA ALA A 9 -0.20 -8.72 -27.79
C ALA A 9 0.84 -9.69 -27.20
N ASN A 10 1.41 -9.38 -26.03
CA ASN A 10 2.43 -10.25 -25.40
C ASN A 10 1.75 -11.40 -24.63
N PRO A 11 1.95 -12.67 -25.03
CA PRO A 11 1.26 -13.81 -24.41
C PRO A 11 1.61 -14.06 -22.95
N GLY A 12 2.64 -13.39 -22.39
CA GLY A 12 3.03 -13.48 -20.99
C GLY A 12 2.48 -12.37 -20.10
N ILE A 13 1.71 -11.44 -20.65
CA ILE A 13 1.13 -10.30 -19.94
C ILE A 13 -0.39 -10.46 -19.85
N TYR A 14 -0.93 -10.21 -18.68
CA TYR A 14 -2.34 -10.39 -18.35
C TYR A 14 -2.93 -9.09 -17.82
N TYR A 15 -4.21 -8.88 -18.08
CA TYR A 15 -4.99 -7.76 -17.57
C TYR A 15 -5.96 -8.21 -16.48
N ASP A 16 -5.99 -7.46 -15.36
CA ASP A 16 -6.81 -7.77 -14.18
C ASP A 16 -7.72 -6.60 -13.82
N SER A 17 -8.92 -6.60 -14.38
CA SER A 17 -9.94 -5.60 -14.07
C SER A 17 -10.46 -5.71 -12.62
N GLU A 18 -10.42 -6.89 -12.02
CA GLU A 18 -10.89 -7.10 -10.65
C GLU A 18 -9.98 -6.41 -9.63
N ALA A 19 -8.67 -6.45 -9.86
CA ALA A 19 -7.71 -5.73 -9.02
C ALA A 19 -7.94 -4.21 -9.04
N ILE A 20 -8.26 -3.66 -10.23
CA ILE A 20 -8.59 -2.24 -10.38
C ILE A 20 -9.88 -1.90 -9.65
N ASN A 21 -10.93 -2.69 -9.88
CA ASN A 21 -12.22 -2.50 -9.22
C ASN A 21 -12.12 -2.65 -7.70
N GLY A 22 -11.29 -3.59 -7.23
CA GLY A 22 -10.99 -3.77 -5.82
C GLY A 22 -10.33 -2.54 -5.20
N PHE A 23 -9.34 -1.94 -5.89
CA PHE A 23 -8.73 -0.69 -5.46
C PHE A 23 -9.73 0.48 -5.40
N ILE A 24 -10.54 0.66 -6.45
CA ILE A 24 -11.55 1.73 -6.51
C ILE A 24 -12.54 1.59 -5.36
N LYS A 25 -13.14 0.40 -5.20
CA LYS A 25 -14.10 0.12 -4.12
C LYS A 25 -13.48 0.34 -2.73
N TYR A 26 -12.24 -0.10 -2.54
CA TYR A 26 -11.53 0.16 -1.29
C TYR A 26 -11.44 1.67 -1.00
N CYS A 27 -10.98 2.44 -1.97
CA CYS A 27 -10.81 3.88 -1.77
C CYS A 27 -12.14 4.59 -1.48
N GLU A 28 -13.17 4.32 -2.26
CA GLU A 28 -14.47 4.98 -2.15
C GLU A 28 -15.25 4.55 -0.89
N ASN A 29 -15.05 3.33 -0.39
CA ASN A 29 -15.73 2.84 0.80
C ASN A 29 -14.98 3.16 2.11
N GLU A 30 -13.65 3.12 2.09
CA GLU A 30 -12.85 3.19 3.32
C GLU A 30 -12.23 4.57 3.55
N LEU A 31 -11.90 5.31 2.48
CA LEU A 31 -11.20 6.59 2.62
C LEU A 31 -12.18 7.78 2.59
N THR A 32 -11.76 8.86 3.24
CA THR A 32 -12.46 10.15 3.23
C THR A 32 -11.49 11.25 2.80
N LEU A 33 -12.03 12.35 2.32
CA LEU A 33 -11.27 13.57 2.13
C LEU A 33 -10.82 14.14 3.50
N THR A 34 -9.89 15.09 3.47
CA THR A 34 -9.35 15.70 4.71
C THR A 34 -10.39 16.43 5.54
N ASP A 35 -11.44 16.96 4.92
CA ASP A 35 -12.61 17.54 5.59
C ASP A 35 -13.59 16.46 6.11
N GLY A 36 -13.37 15.19 5.70
CA GLY A 36 -14.14 14.03 6.08
C GLY A 36 -15.36 13.77 5.21
N SER A 37 -15.51 14.47 4.12
CA SER A 37 -16.49 14.15 3.08
C SER A 37 -16.10 12.87 2.35
N ASP A 38 -17.06 12.33 1.60
CA ASP A 38 -16.91 11.10 0.84
C ASP A 38 -15.86 11.27 -0.26
N LEU A 39 -14.98 10.27 -0.38
CA LEU A 39 -14.06 10.21 -1.48
C LEU A 39 -14.72 9.53 -2.68
N ASN A 40 -14.90 10.30 -3.75
CA ASN A 40 -15.22 9.76 -5.06
C ASN A 40 -13.97 9.89 -5.94
N LEU A 41 -13.46 8.77 -6.44
CA LEU A 41 -12.26 8.80 -7.25
C LEU A 41 -12.50 9.48 -8.59
N LEU A 42 -11.65 10.44 -8.92
CA LEU A 42 -11.64 11.08 -10.24
C LEU A 42 -11.29 10.06 -11.33
N ASP A 43 -11.82 10.23 -12.52
CA ASP A 43 -11.52 9.34 -13.67
C ASP A 43 -10.02 9.28 -13.97
N SER A 44 -9.30 10.38 -13.79
CA SER A 44 -7.84 10.39 -13.88
C SER A 44 -7.18 9.44 -12.88
N PHE A 45 -7.70 9.35 -11.65
CA PHE A 45 -7.17 8.43 -10.64
C PHE A 45 -7.45 6.97 -11.01
N LYS A 46 -8.64 6.69 -11.55
CA LYS A 46 -9.00 5.35 -12.04
C LYS A 46 -8.07 4.93 -13.18
N LEU A 47 -7.81 5.83 -14.14
CA LEU A 47 -6.86 5.60 -15.22
C LEU A 47 -5.42 5.36 -14.72
N TRP A 48 -4.96 6.14 -13.72
CA TRP A 48 -3.63 5.95 -13.16
C TRP A 48 -3.52 4.66 -12.34
N ALA A 49 -4.60 4.28 -11.64
CA ALA A 49 -4.67 3.02 -10.91
C ALA A 49 -4.65 1.81 -11.85
N GLU A 50 -5.31 1.91 -13.00
CA GLU A 50 -5.29 0.88 -14.04
C GLU A 50 -3.86 0.55 -14.47
N GLN A 51 -3.01 1.55 -14.63
CA GLN A 51 -1.60 1.33 -14.99
C GLN A 51 -0.85 0.52 -13.91
N ILE A 52 -1.13 0.75 -12.63
CA ILE A 52 -0.42 0.07 -11.53
C ILE A 52 -1.00 -1.31 -11.24
N PHE A 53 -2.32 -1.44 -11.22
CA PHE A 53 -3.02 -2.63 -10.73
C PHE A 53 -3.52 -3.54 -11.84
N GLY A 54 -3.72 -3.00 -13.06
CA GLY A 54 -4.35 -3.73 -14.14
C GLY A 54 -3.43 -4.72 -14.88
N TRP A 55 -2.11 -4.53 -14.80
CA TRP A 55 -1.18 -5.30 -15.63
C TRP A 55 -0.25 -6.16 -14.78
N TYR A 56 -0.15 -7.44 -15.10
CA TYR A 56 0.67 -8.39 -14.36
C TYR A 56 1.23 -9.49 -15.25
N TYR A 57 2.21 -10.23 -14.73
CA TYR A 57 2.80 -11.42 -15.31
C TYR A 57 3.06 -12.45 -14.23
N PHE A 58 3.25 -13.69 -14.65
CA PHE A 58 3.61 -14.78 -13.74
C PHE A 58 5.09 -15.10 -13.82
N VAL A 59 5.70 -15.40 -12.67
CA VAL A 59 7.06 -15.91 -12.57
C VAL A 59 7.08 -17.17 -11.74
N GLU A 60 7.86 -18.13 -12.15
CA GLU A 60 8.16 -19.29 -11.33
C GLU A 60 9.30 -18.98 -10.36
N ARG A 61 9.12 -19.32 -9.10
CA ARG A 61 10.14 -19.18 -8.07
C ARG A 61 10.23 -20.44 -7.23
N SER A 62 11.45 -20.88 -6.97
CA SER A 62 11.73 -21.85 -5.93
C SER A 62 11.56 -21.18 -4.56
N VAL A 63 10.63 -21.70 -3.78
CA VAL A 63 10.33 -21.24 -2.41
C VAL A 63 10.61 -22.40 -1.48
N PHE A 64 11.35 -22.13 -0.41
CA PHE A 64 11.56 -23.12 0.64
C PHE A 64 10.29 -23.25 1.49
N GLU A 65 9.73 -24.45 1.54
CA GLU A 65 8.64 -24.80 2.44
C GLU A 65 9.19 -25.63 3.61
N PRO A 66 9.13 -25.10 4.84
CA PRO A 66 9.54 -25.88 6.01
C PRO A 66 8.62 -27.09 6.18
N SER A 67 9.18 -28.20 6.65
CA SER A 67 8.41 -29.38 6.99
C SER A 67 7.45 -29.07 8.15
N PRO A 68 6.21 -29.63 8.14
CA PRO A 68 5.26 -29.48 9.25
C PRO A 68 5.82 -29.92 10.61
N ASN A 69 6.78 -30.82 10.60
CA ASN A 69 7.42 -31.37 11.81
C ASN A 69 8.57 -30.51 12.34
N GLY A 70 8.82 -29.34 11.77
CA GLY A 70 9.88 -28.42 12.20
C GLY A 70 11.32 -28.84 11.84
N HIS A 71 11.52 -30.01 11.25
CA HIS A 71 12.82 -30.51 10.84
C HIS A 71 12.94 -30.57 9.31
N GLY A 72 13.83 -29.75 8.77
CA GLY A 72 14.07 -29.69 7.33
C GLY A 72 12.95 -29.00 6.55
N GLY A 73 12.95 -29.19 5.25
CA GLY A 73 11.96 -28.64 4.32
C GLY A 73 12.37 -29.00 2.89
N LYS A 74 11.56 -28.57 1.93
CA LYS A 74 11.82 -28.78 0.51
C LYS A 74 11.65 -27.49 -0.28
N TYR A 75 12.37 -27.38 -1.37
CA TYR A 75 12.13 -26.34 -2.36
C TYR A 75 10.99 -26.77 -3.28
N VAL A 76 9.97 -25.91 -3.39
CA VAL A 76 8.85 -26.11 -4.33
C VAL A 76 8.80 -24.95 -5.29
N THR A 77 8.54 -25.24 -6.56
CA THR A 77 8.32 -24.19 -7.56
C THR A 77 6.90 -23.66 -7.40
N LYS A 78 6.80 -22.36 -7.15
CA LYS A 78 5.52 -21.65 -7.08
C LYS A 78 5.41 -20.62 -8.18
N THR A 79 4.26 -20.55 -8.82
CA THR A 79 3.92 -19.48 -9.74
C THR A 79 3.44 -18.26 -8.94
N ILE A 80 4.16 -17.16 -9.07
CA ILE A 80 3.90 -15.91 -8.34
C ILE A 80 3.41 -14.85 -9.31
N LYS A 81 2.26 -14.26 -9.03
CA LYS A 81 1.72 -13.11 -9.76
C LYS A 81 2.52 -11.86 -9.41
N LYS A 82 3.04 -11.16 -10.42
CA LYS A 82 3.78 -9.90 -10.25
C LYS A 82 3.17 -8.79 -11.09
N ARG A 83 3.08 -7.60 -10.51
CA ARG A 83 2.69 -6.40 -11.26
C ARG A 83 3.73 -6.07 -12.32
N LEU A 84 3.27 -5.76 -13.52
CA LEU A 84 4.14 -5.37 -14.64
C LEU A 84 4.75 -3.99 -14.38
N ILE A 85 3.93 -3.05 -13.90
CA ILE A 85 4.35 -1.67 -13.63
C ILE A 85 4.62 -1.54 -12.13
N ASN A 86 5.87 -1.29 -11.79
CA ASN A 86 6.33 -1.11 -10.41
C ASN A 86 6.86 0.31 -10.12
N LYS A 87 6.88 1.17 -11.15
CA LYS A 87 7.27 2.58 -11.04
C LYS A 87 6.32 3.44 -11.84
N GLN A 88 5.81 4.49 -11.23
CA GLN A 88 4.94 5.47 -11.87
C GLN A 88 5.46 6.88 -11.60
N TYR A 89 5.54 7.68 -12.64
CA TYR A 89 5.90 9.10 -12.57
C TYR A 89 4.68 9.93 -12.95
N LEU A 90 4.20 10.74 -12.01
CA LEU A 90 3.06 11.64 -12.22
C LEU A 90 3.55 13.07 -12.38
N ILE A 91 3.50 13.57 -13.61
CA ILE A 91 3.80 14.96 -13.94
C ILE A 91 2.48 15.66 -14.25
N VAL A 92 1.89 16.29 -13.25
CA VAL A 92 0.57 16.93 -13.34
C VAL A 92 0.61 18.30 -12.65
N ALA A 93 -0.31 19.17 -13.03
CA ALA A 93 -0.40 20.53 -12.50
C ALA A 93 -0.54 20.57 -10.97
N ARG A 94 -0.19 21.70 -10.37
CA ARG A 94 -0.50 21.97 -8.95
C ARG A 94 -2.03 21.96 -8.77
N GLY A 95 -2.50 21.36 -7.67
CA GLY A 95 -3.93 21.24 -7.42
C GLY A 95 -4.61 20.00 -8.01
N ALA A 96 -3.91 19.18 -8.80
CA ALA A 96 -4.44 17.93 -9.38
C ALA A 96 -4.56 16.77 -8.38
N ALA A 97 -4.72 17.07 -7.10
CA ALA A 97 -4.96 16.12 -6.00
C ALA A 97 -3.96 14.92 -5.92
N LYS A 98 -2.70 15.13 -6.37
CA LYS A 98 -1.65 14.08 -6.35
C LYS A 98 -1.46 13.44 -4.98
N SER A 99 -1.43 14.25 -3.93
CA SER A 99 -1.25 13.77 -2.55
C SER A 99 -2.37 12.84 -2.14
N MET A 100 -3.61 13.14 -2.54
CA MET A 100 -4.77 12.27 -2.29
C MET A 100 -4.64 10.94 -3.03
N TYR A 101 -4.24 10.97 -4.30
CA TYR A 101 -3.99 9.73 -5.06
C TYR A 101 -2.90 8.87 -4.42
N MET A 102 -1.79 9.49 -3.99
CA MET A 102 -0.73 8.77 -3.27
C MET A 102 -1.22 8.20 -1.94
N SER A 103 -2.09 8.92 -1.23
CA SER A 103 -2.75 8.43 -0.01
C SER A 103 -3.57 7.17 -0.29
N CYS A 104 -4.34 7.16 -1.38
CA CYS A 104 -5.12 6.00 -1.80
C CYS A 104 -4.24 4.77 -2.03
N ILE A 105 -3.16 4.93 -2.80
CA ILE A 105 -2.23 3.84 -3.11
C ILE A 105 -1.55 3.33 -1.83
N GLN A 106 -1.01 4.23 -1.02
CA GLN A 106 -0.31 3.84 0.21
C GLN A 106 -1.24 3.15 1.21
N SER A 107 -2.47 3.65 1.36
CA SER A 107 -3.46 3.04 2.22
C SER A 107 -3.86 1.64 1.74
N TYR A 108 -4.03 1.46 0.45
CA TYR A 108 -4.34 0.15 -0.14
C TYR A 108 -3.24 -0.87 0.13
N PHE A 109 -1.99 -0.52 -0.14
CA PHE A 109 -0.86 -1.42 0.15
C PHE A 109 -0.63 -1.67 1.64
N LEU A 110 -0.98 -0.71 2.50
CA LEU A 110 -0.87 -0.89 3.95
C LEU A 110 -1.86 -1.92 4.50
N ASN A 111 -3.08 -1.96 3.94
CA ASN A 111 -4.22 -2.67 4.53
C ASN A 111 -4.67 -3.90 3.76
N ILE A 112 -4.50 -3.93 2.44
CA ILE A 112 -5.03 -4.98 1.56
C ILE A 112 -3.93 -5.91 1.04
N ASP A 113 -2.72 -5.40 0.79
CA ASP A 113 -1.62 -6.24 0.34
C ASP A 113 -1.26 -7.25 1.44
N THR A 114 -1.27 -8.53 1.10
CA THR A 114 -0.97 -9.62 2.04
C THR A 114 0.52 -9.74 2.35
N SER A 115 1.37 -9.07 1.59
CA SER A 115 2.80 -8.98 1.87
C SER A 115 3.09 -7.86 2.86
N THR A 116 4.04 -8.08 3.77
CA THR A 116 4.57 -7.02 4.61
C THR A 116 5.16 -5.91 3.75
N THR A 117 4.63 -4.69 3.87
CA THR A 117 5.09 -3.54 3.10
C THR A 117 5.76 -2.49 3.99
N GLN A 118 6.92 -2.00 3.54
CA GLN A 118 7.56 -0.83 4.12
C GLN A 118 7.47 0.29 3.09
N GLN A 119 6.69 1.30 3.40
CA GLN A 119 6.43 2.42 2.52
C GLN A 119 7.06 3.69 3.09
N MET A 120 7.60 4.52 2.22
CA MET A 120 8.16 5.82 2.60
C MET A 120 7.52 6.93 1.80
N THR A 121 7.13 8.00 2.49
CA THR A 121 6.74 9.26 1.88
C THR A 121 7.84 10.28 2.12
N CYS A 122 8.47 10.74 1.05
CA CYS A 122 9.54 11.71 1.11
C CYS A 122 9.09 13.03 0.47
N ALA A 123 9.37 14.14 1.14
CA ALA A 123 9.19 15.49 0.61
C ALA A 123 10.25 16.42 1.22
N PRO A 124 10.50 17.62 0.64
CA PRO A 124 11.47 18.56 1.17
C PRO A 124 11.28 18.88 2.64
N THR A 125 10.03 18.94 3.12
CA THR A 125 9.71 19.15 4.53
C THR A 125 8.81 18.04 5.08
N MET A 126 8.87 17.83 6.40
CA MET A 126 7.96 16.90 7.10
C MET A 126 6.49 17.27 6.93
N LEU A 127 6.19 18.56 6.86
CA LEU A 127 4.82 19.06 6.66
C LEU A 127 4.28 18.60 5.30
N GLN A 128 5.04 18.83 4.23
CA GLN A 128 4.66 18.41 2.88
C GLN A 128 4.55 16.89 2.74
N ALA A 129 5.45 16.14 3.34
CA ALA A 129 5.35 14.69 3.35
C ALA A 129 4.13 14.21 4.17
N GLY A 130 3.74 14.93 5.22
CA GLY A 130 2.55 14.70 6.01
C GLY A 130 1.24 14.86 5.22
N GLU A 131 1.20 15.73 4.21
CA GLU A 131 0.00 15.93 3.37
C GLU A 131 -0.49 14.65 2.68
N VAL A 132 0.40 13.73 2.39
CA VAL A 132 0.03 12.43 1.81
C VAL A 132 -0.58 11.49 2.86
N ILE A 133 -0.16 11.59 4.12
CA ILE A 133 -0.62 10.70 5.19
C ILE A 133 -1.87 11.23 5.91
N ASN A 134 -2.09 12.53 5.90
CA ASN A 134 -3.22 13.14 6.60
C ASN A 134 -4.59 12.59 6.17
N PRO A 135 -4.90 12.37 4.87
CA PRO A 135 -6.16 11.76 4.47
C PRO A 135 -6.35 10.36 5.07
N ILE A 136 -5.28 9.56 5.14
CA ILE A 136 -5.33 8.23 5.73
C ILE A 136 -5.61 8.33 7.23
N LYS A 137 -4.93 9.22 7.95
CA LYS A 137 -5.16 9.44 9.39
C LYS A 137 -6.58 9.91 9.67
N THR A 138 -7.12 10.79 8.83
CA THR A 138 -8.51 11.26 8.94
C THR A 138 -9.49 10.10 8.74
N SER A 139 -9.26 9.26 7.73
CA SER A 139 -10.08 8.08 7.46
C SER A 139 -10.04 7.07 8.61
N ILE A 140 -8.86 6.84 9.21
CA ILE A 140 -8.71 5.99 10.39
C ILE A 140 -9.49 6.57 11.59
N ALA A 141 -9.38 7.87 11.84
CA ALA A 141 -10.07 8.52 12.96
C ALA A 141 -11.59 8.49 12.82
N ARG A 142 -12.09 8.49 11.60
CA ARG A 142 -13.53 8.43 11.32
C ARG A 142 -14.07 7.02 11.22
N ALA A 143 -13.22 6.05 10.88
CA ALA A 143 -13.54 4.61 10.75
C ALA A 143 -14.87 4.38 10.01
N ARG A 144 -15.07 5.07 8.88
CA ARG A 144 -16.34 5.05 8.15
C ARG A 144 -16.63 3.70 7.51
N GLY A 145 -15.64 3.14 6.83
CA GLY A 145 -15.79 1.87 6.12
C GLY A 145 -15.63 0.67 7.04
N PRO A 146 -16.18 -0.49 6.64
CA PRO A 146 -16.18 -1.70 7.47
C PRO A 146 -14.76 -2.19 7.80
N LEU A 147 -13.80 -2.01 6.90
CA LEU A 147 -12.42 -2.40 7.17
C LEU A 147 -11.78 -1.52 8.23
N PHE A 148 -11.91 -0.19 8.13
CA PHE A 148 -11.37 0.70 9.16
C PHE A 148 -12.09 0.56 10.49
N GLN A 149 -13.40 0.30 10.51
CA GLN A 149 -14.10 -0.09 11.74
C GLN A 149 -13.44 -1.31 12.36
N PHE A 150 -13.29 -2.40 11.60
CA PHE A 150 -12.62 -3.61 12.08
C PHE A 150 -11.18 -3.38 12.54
N LEU A 151 -10.41 -2.53 11.83
CA LEU A 151 -9.01 -2.27 12.16
C LEU A 151 -8.82 -1.36 13.39
N THR A 152 -9.80 -0.51 13.68
CA THR A 152 -9.78 0.42 14.81
C THR A 152 -10.53 -0.10 16.03
N GLU A 153 -11.53 -0.97 15.83
CA GLU A 153 -12.26 -1.63 16.90
C GLU A 153 -11.47 -2.77 17.54
N GLY A 154 -11.40 -2.74 18.86
CA GLY A 154 -10.74 -3.77 19.65
C GLY A 154 -9.22 -3.70 19.64
N SER A 155 -8.65 -4.42 20.58
CA SER A 155 -7.19 -4.54 20.73
C SER A 155 -6.72 -5.91 20.24
N LEU A 156 -5.50 -5.97 19.70
CA LEU A 156 -4.80 -7.23 19.55
C LEU A 156 -4.54 -7.79 20.96
N GLN A 157 -5.23 -8.85 21.32
CA GLN A 157 -4.97 -9.58 22.54
C GLN A 157 -3.62 -10.29 22.42
N ASN A 158 -2.60 -9.71 23.02
CA ASN A 158 -1.35 -10.44 23.25
C ASN A 158 -1.42 -11.15 24.60
N THR A 159 -1.33 -12.46 24.58
CA THR A 159 -1.37 -13.35 25.75
C THR A 159 -0.14 -13.23 26.66
N THR A 160 0.83 -12.37 26.39
CA THR A 160 2.05 -12.21 27.17
C THR A 160 2.44 -10.75 27.35
N GLY A 161 2.11 -10.18 28.51
CA GLY A 161 2.73 -8.99 29.10
C GLY A 161 2.48 -7.65 28.41
N SER A 162 2.38 -6.58 29.18
CA SER A 162 2.49 -5.11 28.99
C SER A 162 2.22 -4.42 27.61
N ARG A 163 1.90 -5.10 26.56
CA ARG A 163 1.52 -4.56 25.25
C ARG A 163 0.06 -4.83 24.86
N ALA A 164 -0.71 -5.24 25.83
CA ALA A 164 -2.11 -5.62 25.72
C ALA A 164 -2.97 -4.42 25.42
N ASN A 165 -3.26 -3.90 24.40
CA ASN A 165 -4.23 -2.89 23.94
C ASN A 165 -3.70 -2.01 22.78
N ARG A 166 -2.94 -2.56 21.84
CA ARG A 166 -2.65 -1.82 20.62
C ARG A 166 -3.77 -2.05 19.60
N GLN A 167 -4.30 -0.98 19.07
CA GLN A 167 -5.17 -1.04 17.90
C GLN A 167 -4.43 -1.76 16.75
N LYS A 168 -5.16 -2.53 15.95
CA LYS A 168 -4.60 -3.24 14.79
C LYS A 168 -3.96 -2.28 13.78
N LEU A 169 -4.50 -1.08 13.66
CA LEU A 169 -4.00 0.02 12.83
C LEU A 169 -3.78 1.26 13.70
N THR A 170 -2.54 1.74 13.77
CA THR A 170 -2.17 2.82 14.68
C THR A 170 -1.46 3.94 13.93
N PRO A 171 -2.02 5.17 13.93
CA PRO A 171 -1.30 6.37 13.53
C PRO A 171 -0.19 6.68 14.53
N THR A 172 0.98 7.04 14.02
CA THR A 172 2.12 7.50 14.80
C THR A 172 2.47 8.95 14.44
N LYS A 173 3.38 9.57 15.19
CA LYS A 173 3.89 10.92 14.86
C LYS A 173 4.55 10.97 13.46
N LYS A 174 5.19 9.87 13.05
CA LYS A 174 5.99 9.80 11.82
C LYS A 174 5.39 8.91 10.73
N GLY A 175 4.17 8.39 10.93
CA GLY A 175 3.60 7.48 9.94
C GLY A 175 2.35 6.76 10.42
N ILE A 176 2.13 5.55 9.88
CA ILE A 176 1.01 4.67 10.22
C ILE A 176 1.54 3.24 10.20
N GLN A 177 1.16 2.44 11.18
CA GLN A 177 1.51 1.03 11.25
C GLN A 177 0.27 0.15 11.30
N ASN A 178 0.24 -0.88 10.46
CA ASN A 178 -0.74 -1.95 10.50
C ASN A 178 -0.09 -3.20 11.10
N PHE A 179 -0.55 -3.61 12.29
CA PHE A 179 0.02 -4.73 13.02
C PHE A 179 -0.48 -6.10 12.52
N LEU A 180 -1.59 -6.16 11.76
CA LEU A 180 -2.08 -7.39 11.17
C LEU A 180 -1.22 -7.83 9.97
N THR A 181 -0.89 -6.88 9.11
CA THR A 181 -0.04 -7.13 7.93
C THR A 181 1.44 -6.92 8.22
N ASN A 182 1.77 -6.42 9.43
CA ASN A 182 3.11 -5.96 9.81
C ASN A 182 3.68 -4.91 8.83
N SER A 183 2.81 -4.09 8.28
CA SER A 183 3.14 -3.07 7.28
C SER A 183 3.22 -1.68 7.90
N ILE A 184 4.06 -0.83 7.34
CA ILE A 184 4.29 0.53 7.84
C ILE A 184 4.39 1.54 6.71
N ILE A 185 3.84 2.73 6.94
CA ILE A 185 4.11 3.94 6.16
C ILE A 185 4.90 4.90 7.05
N GLU A 186 6.04 5.37 6.59
CA GLU A 186 6.86 6.35 7.30
C GLU A 186 7.01 7.64 6.51
N VAL A 187 6.99 8.77 7.21
CA VAL A 187 7.23 10.12 6.67
C VAL A 187 8.68 10.52 6.94
N ILE A 188 9.39 10.91 5.89
CA ILE A 188 10.80 11.26 5.99
C ILE A 188 11.04 12.59 5.27
N PRO A 189 11.66 13.58 5.91
CA PRO A 189 12.12 14.76 5.21
C PRO A 189 13.26 14.37 4.25
N MET A 190 13.27 14.96 3.07
CA MET A 190 14.25 14.68 2.02
C MET A 190 15.61 15.32 2.37
N SER A 191 16.37 14.71 3.26
CA SER A 191 17.78 15.04 3.51
C SER A 191 18.63 13.85 3.09
N ILE A 192 19.72 14.11 2.38
CA ILE A 192 20.62 13.08 1.84
C ILE A 192 21.09 12.13 2.96
N ASP A 193 21.47 12.66 4.11
CA ASP A 193 21.98 11.90 5.25
C ASP A 193 20.94 10.93 5.84
N LYS A 194 19.66 11.29 5.81
CA LYS A 194 18.58 10.45 6.36
C LYS A 194 18.13 9.35 5.40
N ILE A 195 18.34 9.53 4.11
CA ILE A 195 18.02 8.54 3.09
C ILE A 195 19.16 7.52 2.98
N GLN A 196 20.39 7.94 3.05
CA GLN A 196 21.57 7.06 2.97
C GLN A 196 21.74 6.16 4.19
N GLY A 197 21.49 6.67 5.40
CA GLY A 197 21.61 5.89 6.64
C GLY A 197 20.60 4.73 6.80
N ARG A 198 19.68 4.52 5.83
CA ARG A 198 18.74 3.38 5.83
C ARG A 198 19.11 2.25 4.87
N LYS A 199 20.01 2.50 3.92
CA LYS A 199 20.49 1.44 3.02
C LYS A 199 21.25 0.33 3.78
N ASP A 200 21.86 0.66 4.91
CA ASP A 200 22.67 -0.27 5.69
C ASP A 200 21.84 -1.19 6.62
N LYS A 201 20.50 -1.04 6.66
CA LYS A 201 19.61 -1.87 7.49
C LYS A 201 18.77 -2.87 6.72
N VAL A 202 18.96 -2.96 5.41
CA VAL A 202 18.31 -3.95 4.53
C VAL A 202 19.41 -4.84 3.96
N ALA A 203 20.00 -5.62 4.83
CA ALA A 203 20.84 -6.77 4.49
C ALA A 203 20.16 -8.04 5.02
#